data_e2a0907ac8912be35b5899daf927ada9
#
_entry.id   e2a0907ac8912be35b5899daf927ada9
#
_cell.length_a   1.000
_cell.length_b   1.000
_cell.length_c   1.000
_cell.angle_alpha   90.00
_cell.angle_beta   90.00
_cell.angle_gamma   90.00
#
_symmetry.space_group_name_H-M   'P 1'
#
loop_
_entity.id
_entity.type
_entity.pdbx_description
1 polymer ?
#
loop_
_entity_poly.entity_id
_entity_poly.type
_entity_poly.pdbx_seq_one_letter_code
_entity_poly.pdbx_strand_id
1 'polypeptide(L)'
;ESRGLGDVYKRQAHESCEVTPDIVAMAKGLGNGFPIGACLATKKVAACMVPGTHGSTYGGNPLGCAVALETTKHILKPNFLSTIRKKGHFFKEKLNDLLDIFPDQIIEVRGKGLMLGLKCAGKNVDLVNMCREEKLLLVTGASNTVRILPPLIITNREIEEAIMRLKRAFLKMRK
;
A
#
# COMPACT_ATOMS: atom_id res chain seq x y z
N GLU A 1 -0.50 12.46 -5.36
CA GLU A 1 -1.54 11.61 -5.95
C GLU A 1 -2.00 10.58 -4.92
N SER A 2 -3.25 10.68 -4.47
CA SER A 2 -3.83 9.72 -3.52
C SER A 2 -4.34 8.51 -4.30
N ARG A 3 -3.70 7.36 -4.15
CA ARG A 3 -4.07 6.13 -4.84
C ARG A 3 -4.57 5.09 -3.83
N GLY A 4 -5.88 4.91 -3.77
CA GLY A 4 -6.53 3.77 -3.13
C GLY A 4 -6.99 3.97 -1.69
N LEU A 5 -8.07 3.27 -1.35
CA LEU A 5 -8.62 3.14 -0.01
C LEU A 5 -7.75 2.20 0.82
N GLY A 6 -7.28 2.66 1.98
CA GLY A 6 -6.67 1.81 2.98
C GLY A 6 -5.18 1.49 2.83
N ASP A 7 -4.49 2.05 1.84
CA ASP A 7 -3.05 1.80 1.63
C ASP A 7 -2.15 2.46 2.68
N VAL A 8 -2.69 3.42 3.39
CA VAL A 8 -1.99 4.19 4.41
C VAL A 8 -2.83 4.14 5.68
N TYR A 9 -2.26 4.41 6.82
CA TYR A 9 -2.88 4.42 8.14
C TYR A 9 -4.15 5.31 8.31
N LYS A 10 -4.61 5.95 7.23
CA LYS A 10 -5.89 6.68 7.11
C LYS A 10 -6.70 6.12 5.93
N ARG A 11 -7.97 6.46 5.82
CA ARG A 11 -8.86 6.02 4.72
C ARG A 11 -8.34 6.47 3.35
N GLN A 12 -7.79 7.70 3.30
CA GLN A 12 -7.22 8.32 2.11
C GLN A 12 -5.92 9.05 2.46
N ALA A 13 -4.98 9.09 1.52
CA ALA A 13 -3.67 9.71 1.76
C ALA A 13 -3.74 11.21 2.06
N HIS A 14 -4.69 11.95 1.46
CA HIS A 14 -4.87 13.40 1.71
C HIS A 14 -5.23 13.72 3.17
N GLU A 15 -5.89 12.79 3.88
CA GLU A 15 -6.22 12.97 5.30
C GLU A 15 -4.95 13.10 6.17
N SER A 16 -3.80 12.60 5.69
CA SER A 16 -2.52 12.73 6.40
C SER A 16 -1.82 14.06 6.17
N CYS A 17 -2.25 14.81 5.18
CA CYS A 17 -1.72 16.12 4.81
C CYS A 17 -2.66 17.28 5.22
N GLU A 18 -3.78 16.97 5.90
CA GLU A 18 -4.82 17.94 6.30
C GLU A 18 -5.37 18.75 5.12
N VAL A 19 -5.36 18.17 3.93
CA VAL A 19 -5.89 18.78 2.71
C VAL A 19 -7.29 18.26 2.45
N THR A 20 -8.23 19.16 2.16
CA THR A 20 -9.56 18.82 1.65
C THR A 20 -9.55 18.99 0.13
N PRO A 21 -9.48 17.90 -0.64
CA PRO A 21 -9.44 17.98 -2.09
C PRO A 21 -10.81 18.29 -2.69
N ASP A 22 -10.83 19.01 -3.80
CA ASP A 22 -12.04 19.24 -4.57
C ASP A 22 -12.44 18.02 -5.43
N ILE A 23 -11.46 17.19 -5.80
CA ILE A 23 -11.65 15.95 -6.57
C ILE A 23 -10.83 14.83 -5.93
N VAL A 24 -11.42 13.65 -5.75
CA VAL A 24 -10.75 12.44 -5.29
C VAL A 24 -11.03 11.30 -6.27
N ALA A 25 -9.97 10.78 -6.89
CA ALA A 25 -10.04 9.57 -7.70
C ALA A 25 -9.62 8.36 -6.85
N MET A 26 -10.42 7.30 -6.91
CA MET A 26 -10.19 6.05 -6.16
C MET A 26 -10.25 4.86 -7.09
N ALA A 27 -9.42 3.85 -6.84
CA ALA A 27 -9.41 2.59 -7.56
C ALA A 27 -8.80 1.47 -6.71
N LYS A 28 -8.37 0.38 -7.31
CA LYS A 28 -7.58 -0.72 -6.69
C LYS A 28 -8.19 -1.23 -5.39
N GLY A 29 -7.70 -0.75 -4.24
CA GLY A 29 -8.20 -1.13 -2.92
C GLY A 29 -9.70 -0.89 -2.72
N LEU A 30 -10.34 -0.01 -3.49
CA LEU A 30 -11.78 0.19 -3.47
C LEU A 30 -12.54 -1.10 -3.78
N GLY A 31 -12.08 -1.86 -4.78
CA GLY A 31 -12.68 -3.13 -5.19
C GLY A 31 -12.04 -4.37 -4.57
N ASN A 32 -10.96 -4.21 -3.77
CA ASN A 32 -10.24 -5.30 -3.12
C ASN A 32 -9.97 -6.51 -4.06
N GLY A 33 -9.54 -6.20 -5.30
CA GLY A 33 -9.29 -7.18 -6.36
C GLY A 33 -10.34 -7.16 -7.49
N PHE A 34 -11.56 -6.70 -7.24
CA PHE A 34 -12.56 -6.48 -8.30
C PHE A 34 -12.25 -5.16 -9.04
N PRO A 35 -12.29 -5.14 -10.40
CA PRO A 35 -11.99 -3.92 -11.17
C PRO A 35 -13.11 -2.89 -11.02
N ILE A 36 -12.86 -1.85 -10.22
CA ILE A 36 -13.75 -0.71 -10.04
C ILE A 36 -12.92 0.54 -9.72
N GLY A 37 -13.39 1.69 -10.20
CA GLY A 37 -12.90 3.01 -9.83
C GLY A 37 -14.05 3.93 -9.49
N ALA A 38 -13.76 4.99 -8.73
CA ALA A 38 -14.72 6.04 -8.41
C ALA A 38 -14.03 7.40 -8.46
N CYS A 39 -14.80 8.41 -8.82
CA CYS A 39 -14.40 9.81 -8.75
C CYS A 39 -15.42 10.55 -7.90
N LEU A 40 -14.94 11.20 -6.84
CA LEU A 40 -15.72 12.07 -5.97
C LEU A 40 -15.33 13.51 -6.26
N ALA A 41 -16.30 14.40 -6.26
CA ALA A 41 -16.06 15.82 -6.46
C ALA A 41 -16.96 16.66 -5.54
N THR A 42 -16.50 17.87 -5.19
CA THR A 42 -17.36 18.85 -4.54
C THR A 42 -18.51 19.24 -5.44
N LYS A 43 -19.63 19.69 -4.86
CA LYS A 43 -20.80 20.13 -5.61
C LYS A 43 -20.46 21.19 -6.69
N LYS A 44 -19.53 22.11 -6.34
CA LYS A 44 -19.07 23.17 -7.26
C LYS A 44 -18.39 22.59 -8.49
N VAL A 45 -17.49 21.63 -8.31
CA VAL A 45 -16.79 20.97 -9.43
C VAL A 45 -17.73 20.04 -10.21
N ALA A 46 -18.56 19.27 -9.51
CA ALA A 46 -19.50 18.35 -10.14
C ALA A 46 -20.58 19.06 -10.99
N ALA A 47 -20.82 20.34 -10.79
CA ALA A 47 -21.81 21.12 -11.55
C ALA A 47 -21.51 21.18 -13.06
N CYS A 48 -20.26 20.99 -13.49
CA CYS A 48 -19.90 20.91 -14.92
C CYS A 48 -20.19 19.53 -15.56
N MET A 49 -20.48 18.51 -14.74
CA MET A 49 -20.82 17.16 -15.19
C MET A 49 -22.32 17.06 -15.47
N VAL A 50 -22.72 17.47 -16.67
CA VAL A 50 -24.11 17.41 -17.11
C VAL A 50 -24.36 16.17 -18.01
N PRO A 51 -25.61 15.76 -18.24
CA PRO A 51 -25.90 14.63 -19.13
C PRO A 51 -25.16 14.75 -20.47
N GLY A 52 -24.51 13.67 -20.90
CA GLY A 52 -23.75 13.60 -22.15
C GLY A 52 -22.25 14.01 -22.04
N THR A 53 -21.77 14.57 -20.92
CA THR A 53 -20.36 14.95 -20.78
C THR A 53 -19.46 13.78 -20.42
N HIS A 54 -20.00 12.70 -19.86
CA HIS A 54 -19.28 11.49 -19.49
C HIS A 54 -20.17 10.26 -19.62
N GLY A 55 -19.57 9.13 -20.00
CA GLY A 55 -20.24 7.83 -20.05
C GLY A 55 -19.30 6.70 -19.72
N SER A 56 -19.82 5.63 -19.14
CA SER A 56 -19.11 4.40 -18.86
C SER A 56 -20.05 3.21 -18.99
N THR A 57 -19.75 2.29 -19.90
CA THR A 57 -20.59 1.11 -20.15
C THR A 57 -20.76 0.25 -18.89
N TYR A 58 -19.70 0.08 -18.10
CA TYR A 58 -19.70 -0.74 -16.89
C TYR A 58 -19.70 0.08 -15.59
N GLY A 59 -19.80 1.41 -15.68
CA GLY A 59 -19.86 2.30 -14.52
C GLY A 59 -21.11 2.02 -13.70
N GLY A 60 -20.94 1.94 -12.37
CA GLY A 60 -22.07 1.69 -11.46
C GLY A 60 -22.65 0.28 -11.54
N ASN A 61 -21.95 -0.70 -12.12
CA ASN A 61 -22.47 -2.07 -12.15
C ASN A 61 -22.72 -2.61 -10.75
N PRO A 62 -23.84 -3.36 -10.52
CA PRO A 62 -24.25 -3.78 -9.17
C PRO A 62 -23.22 -4.62 -8.43
N LEU A 63 -22.52 -5.51 -9.14
CA LEU A 63 -21.50 -6.37 -8.52
C LEU A 63 -20.31 -5.54 -8.02
N GLY A 64 -19.75 -4.67 -8.87
CA GLY A 64 -18.64 -3.79 -8.48
C GLY A 64 -19.01 -2.88 -7.31
N CYS A 65 -20.21 -2.30 -7.33
CA CYS A 65 -20.72 -1.47 -6.25
C CYS A 65 -20.89 -2.25 -4.94
N ALA A 66 -21.42 -3.47 -4.98
CA ALA A 66 -21.58 -4.32 -3.81
C ALA A 66 -20.21 -4.67 -3.18
N VAL A 67 -19.22 -5.05 -4.00
CA VAL A 67 -17.86 -5.34 -3.53
C VAL A 67 -17.22 -4.10 -2.92
N ALA A 68 -17.31 -2.94 -3.58
CA ALA A 68 -16.75 -1.69 -3.08
C ALA A 68 -17.39 -1.25 -1.76
N LEU A 69 -18.72 -1.42 -1.64
CA LEU A 69 -19.46 -1.12 -0.41
C LEU A 69 -18.99 -2.00 0.75
N GLU A 70 -18.85 -3.31 0.53
CA GLU A 70 -18.43 -4.23 1.58
C GLU A 70 -16.97 -3.98 1.99
N THR A 71 -16.07 -3.75 1.03
CA THR A 71 -14.69 -3.35 1.28
C THR A 71 -14.63 -2.08 2.15
N THR A 72 -15.41 -1.07 1.79
CA THR A 72 -15.48 0.20 2.52
C THR A 72 -15.98 -0.02 3.95
N LYS A 73 -17.04 -0.82 4.15
CA LYS A 73 -17.53 -1.17 5.48
C LYS A 73 -16.46 -1.81 6.35
N HIS A 74 -15.63 -2.71 5.80
CA HIS A 74 -14.53 -3.32 6.52
C HIS A 74 -13.47 -2.31 6.95
N ILE A 75 -13.08 -1.38 6.07
CA ILE A 75 -12.09 -0.33 6.36
C ILE A 75 -12.59 0.64 7.42
N LEU A 76 -13.89 0.92 7.43
CA LEU A 76 -14.54 1.84 8.38
C LEU A 76 -14.88 1.21 9.74
N LYS A 77 -14.64 -0.09 9.93
CA LYS A 77 -14.85 -0.73 11.25
C LYS A 77 -14.05 -0.01 12.34
N PRO A 78 -14.62 0.16 13.55
CA PRO A 78 -13.88 0.72 14.68
C PRO A 78 -12.53 0.01 14.88
N ASN A 79 -11.50 0.78 15.17
CA ASN A 79 -10.14 0.29 15.43
C ASN A 79 -9.38 -0.36 14.25
N PHE A 80 -10.01 -0.59 13.08
CA PHE A 80 -9.31 -1.21 11.95
C PHE A 80 -8.08 -0.40 11.52
N LEU A 81 -8.26 0.90 11.26
CA LEU A 81 -7.15 1.78 10.85
C LEU A 81 -6.12 2.01 11.96
N SER A 82 -6.53 2.01 13.23
CA SER A 82 -5.59 2.11 14.35
C SER A 82 -4.71 0.86 14.47
N THR A 83 -5.28 -0.31 14.20
CA THR A 83 -4.54 -1.58 14.15
C THR A 83 -3.53 -1.57 13.01
N ILE A 84 -3.90 -1.06 11.83
CA ILE A 84 -2.97 -0.92 10.69
C ILE A 84 -1.82 0.02 11.04
N ARG A 85 -2.08 1.14 11.74
CA ARG A 85 -1.01 2.04 12.21
C ARG A 85 -0.02 1.32 13.11
N LYS A 86 -0.51 0.58 14.12
CA LYS A 86 0.34 -0.18 15.04
C LYS A 86 1.20 -1.22 14.31
N LYS A 87 0.60 -1.98 13.39
CA LYS A 87 1.32 -2.96 12.54
C LYS A 87 2.37 -2.28 11.65
N GLY A 88 2.04 -1.13 11.07
CA GLY A 88 2.96 -0.36 10.25
C GLY A 88 4.18 0.15 11.03
N HIS A 89 3.99 0.63 12.26
CA HIS A 89 5.09 1.00 13.15
C HIS A 89 5.95 -0.21 13.51
N PHE A 90 5.34 -1.31 13.93
CA PHE A 90 6.04 -2.55 14.24
C PHE A 90 6.85 -3.06 13.05
N PHE A 91 6.26 -3.08 11.85
CA PHE A 91 6.98 -3.54 10.66
C PHE A 91 8.15 -2.61 10.31
N LYS A 92 7.93 -1.29 10.37
CA LYS A 92 8.98 -0.31 10.09
C LYS A 92 10.14 -0.42 11.08
N GLU A 93 9.86 -0.65 12.36
CA GLU A 93 10.86 -0.91 13.40
C GLU A 93 11.71 -2.13 13.04
N LYS A 94 11.08 -3.27 12.72
CA LYS A 94 11.78 -4.48 12.29
C LYS A 94 12.62 -4.30 11.02
N LEU A 95 12.18 -3.46 10.09
CA LEU A 95 12.96 -3.13 8.89
C LEU A 95 14.16 -2.24 9.22
N ASN A 96 14.05 -1.34 10.19
CA ASN A 96 15.18 -0.56 10.69
C ASN A 96 16.21 -1.46 11.41
N ASP A 97 15.76 -2.45 12.19
CA ASP A 97 16.67 -3.47 12.78
C ASP A 97 17.47 -4.18 11.66
N LEU A 98 16.86 -4.45 10.51
CA LEU A 98 17.58 -5.02 9.36
C LEU A 98 18.54 -4.03 8.72
N LEU A 99 18.20 -2.75 8.64
CA LEU A 99 19.11 -1.71 8.14
C LEU A 99 20.36 -1.63 9.00
N ASP A 100 20.22 -1.71 10.33
CA ASP A 100 21.36 -1.70 11.26
C ASP A 100 22.26 -2.92 11.09
N ILE A 101 21.71 -4.07 10.72
CA ILE A 101 22.46 -5.32 10.45
C ILE A 101 23.11 -5.31 9.07
N PHE A 102 22.48 -4.68 8.07
CA PHE A 102 22.89 -4.68 6.66
C PHE A 102 23.05 -3.27 6.07
N PRO A 103 23.82 -2.37 6.71
CA PRO A 103 23.98 -0.99 6.24
C PRO A 103 24.70 -0.89 4.87
N ASP A 104 25.42 -1.93 4.48
CA ASP A 104 26.04 -2.10 3.17
C ASP A 104 25.04 -2.43 2.04
N GLN A 105 23.84 -2.90 2.38
CA GLN A 105 22.82 -3.31 1.40
C GLN A 105 21.56 -2.45 1.44
N ILE A 106 21.23 -1.85 2.59
CA ILE A 106 20.06 -1.00 2.80
C ILE A 106 20.52 0.42 3.10
N ILE A 107 20.03 1.41 2.34
CA ILE A 107 20.34 2.82 2.56
C ILE A 107 19.29 3.48 3.46
N GLU A 108 18.01 3.13 3.28
CA GLU A 108 16.90 3.82 3.93
C GLU A 108 15.66 2.93 4.03
N VAL A 109 14.94 3.04 5.15
CA VAL A 109 13.58 2.50 5.32
C VAL A 109 12.58 3.64 5.29
N ARG A 110 11.71 3.68 4.28
CA ARG A 110 10.75 4.77 4.08
C ARG A 110 9.33 4.25 3.92
N GLY A 111 8.36 5.15 4.00
CA GLY A 111 6.95 4.85 3.84
C GLY A 111 6.11 5.15 5.07
N LYS A 112 4.79 4.96 4.93
CA LYS A 112 3.78 5.17 5.97
C LYS A 112 2.82 3.99 6.05
N GLY A 113 2.35 3.66 7.26
CA GLY A 113 1.48 2.51 7.49
C GLY A 113 2.13 1.23 6.97
N LEU A 114 1.40 0.43 6.21
CA LEU A 114 1.89 -0.80 5.61
C LEU A 114 2.44 -0.63 4.18
N MET A 115 2.50 0.60 3.64
CA MET A 115 3.20 0.88 2.39
C MET A 115 4.63 1.31 2.71
N LEU A 116 5.53 0.34 2.74
CA LEU A 116 6.93 0.52 3.13
C LEU A 116 7.86 0.26 1.94
N GLY A 117 9.07 0.77 2.04
CA GLY A 117 10.09 0.60 1.01
C GLY A 117 11.49 0.54 1.61
N LEU A 118 12.30 -0.36 1.06
CA LEU A 118 13.73 -0.45 1.32
C LEU A 118 14.47 0.14 0.13
N LYS A 119 15.17 1.25 0.34
CA LYS A 119 16.11 1.79 -0.66
C LYS A 119 17.39 0.96 -0.61
N CYS A 120 17.74 0.34 -1.74
CA CYS A 120 18.87 -0.57 -1.85
C CYS A 120 20.15 0.18 -2.22
N ALA A 121 21.29 -0.28 -1.68
CA ALA A 121 22.61 0.15 -2.13
C ALA A 121 22.98 -0.49 -3.48
N GLY A 122 22.76 -1.80 -3.64
CA GLY A 122 22.85 -2.53 -4.88
C GLY A 122 21.57 -2.43 -5.73
N LYS A 123 21.43 -3.23 -6.78
CA LYS A 123 20.24 -3.23 -7.64
C LYS A 123 19.04 -3.82 -6.89
N ASN A 124 17.92 -3.10 -6.85
CA ASN A 124 16.70 -3.56 -6.18
C ASN A 124 16.11 -4.85 -6.79
N VAL A 125 16.36 -5.10 -8.08
CA VAL A 125 15.91 -6.32 -8.74
C VAL A 125 16.61 -7.56 -8.18
N ASP A 126 17.87 -7.45 -7.79
CA ASP A 126 18.65 -8.58 -7.23
C ASP A 126 18.04 -8.99 -5.87
N LEU A 127 17.72 -8.01 -5.01
CA LEU A 127 17.01 -8.28 -3.75
C LEU A 127 15.64 -8.92 -3.99
N VAL A 128 14.86 -8.43 -4.96
CA VAL A 128 13.53 -9.01 -5.28
C VAL A 128 13.67 -10.46 -5.72
N ASN A 129 14.67 -10.79 -6.56
CA ASN A 129 14.92 -12.15 -7.01
C ASN A 129 15.35 -13.06 -5.85
N MET A 130 16.25 -12.59 -5.00
CA MET A 130 16.68 -13.34 -3.82
C MET A 130 15.53 -13.56 -2.83
N CYS A 131 14.67 -12.56 -2.62
CA CYS A 131 13.47 -12.72 -1.80
C CYS A 131 12.51 -13.77 -2.38
N ARG A 132 12.38 -13.84 -3.71
CA ARG A 132 11.54 -14.86 -4.37
C ARG A 132 12.05 -16.28 -4.08
N GLU A 133 13.37 -16.49 -4.08
CA GLU A 133 13.97 -17.77 -3.67
C GLU A 133 13.62 -18.12 -2.21
N GLU A 134 13.59 -17.11 -1.35
CA GLU A 134 13.15 -17.25 0.05
C GLU A 134 11.63 -17.33 0.22
N LYS A 135 10.85 -17.46 -0.87
CA LYS A 135 9.38 -17.54 -0.86
C LYS A 135 8.72 -16.26 -0.34
N LEU A 136 9.35 -15.11 -0.56
CA LEU A 136 8.83 -13.79 -0.24
C LEU A 136 8.64 -12.99 -1.53
N LEU A 137 7.38 -12.66 -1.85
CA LEU A 137 7.04 -11.89 -3.04
C LEU A 137 7.09 -10.40 -2.75
N LEU A 138 8.02 -9.71 -3.38
CA LEU A 138 8.18 -8.27 -3.34
C LEU A 138 8.24 -7.71 -4.76
N VAL A 139 8.15 -6.39 -4.90
CA VAL A 139 8.22 -5.73 -6.21
C VAL A 139 9.22 -4.57 -6.18
N THR A 140 9.85 -4.32 -7.32
CA THR A 140 10.69 -3.14 -7.50
C THR A 140 9.84 -1.87 -7.52
N GLY A 141 10.39 -0.80 -6.98
CA GLY A 141 9.82 0.55 -7.02
C GLY A 141 10.80 1.56 -7.62
N ALA A 142 10.34 2.78 -7.79
CA ALA A 142 11.19 3.88 -8.25
C ALA A 142 12.35 4.17 -7.29
N SER A 143 13.37 4.88 -7.77
CA SER A 143 14.54 5.31 -7.00
C SER A 143 15.26 4.14 -6.29
N ASN A 144 15.43 3.04 -7.00
CA ASN A 144 16.11 1.83 -6.52
C ASN A 144 15.56 1.30 -5.19
N THR A 145 14.24 1.28 -5.06
CA THR A 145 13.54 0.82 -3.85
C THR A 145 12.88 -0.53 -4.09
N VAL A 146 12.89 -1.41 -3.11
CA VAL A 146 12.00 -2.56 -3.03
C VAL A 146 10.78 -2.19 -2.22
N ARG A 147 9.59 -2.35 -2.80
CA ARG A 147 8.31 -2.04 -2.16
C ARG A 147 7.78 -3.23 -1.41
N ILE A 148 7.36 -2.96 -0.17
CA ILE A 148 6.72 -3.90 0.75
C ILE A 148 5.29 -3.41 0.95
N LEU A 149 4.31 -4.19 0.50
CA LEU A 149 2.90 -3.84 0.57
C LEU A 149 2.07 -5.09 0.90
N PRO A 150 2.04 -5.50 2.17
CA PRO A 150 1.26 -6.65 2.60
C PRO A 150 -0.23 -6.33 2.65
N PRO A 151 -1.11 -7.36 2.72
CA PRO A 151 -2.52 -7.16 3.02
C PRO A 151 -2.74 -6.42 4.34
N LEU A 152 -3.77 -5.57 4.42
CA LEU A 152 -4.07 -4.80 5.64
C LEU A 152 -4.38 -5.68 6.87
N ILE A 153 -4.77 -6.93 6.62
CA ILE A 153 -5.07 -7.93 7.66
C ILE A 153 -3.85 -8.72 8.15
N ILE A 154 -2.64 -8.46 7.60
CA ILE A 154 -1.41 -9.14 8.00
C ILE A 154 -1.28 -9.22 9.53
N THR A 155 -0.82 -10.35 10.05
CA THR A 155 -0.55 -10.56 11.48
C THR A 155 0.89 -10.20 11.83
N ASN A 156 1.18 -9.96 13.12
CA ASN A 156 2.55 -9.74 13.58
C ASN A 156 3.45 -10.95 13.28
N ARG A 157 2.93 -12.18 13.41
CA ARG A 157 3.65 -13.41 13.08
C ARG A 157 4.06 -13.45 11.59
N GLU A 158 3.19 -13.04 10.69
CA GLU A 158 3.50 -12.96 9.25
C GLU A 158 4.52 -11.85 8.95
N ILE A 159 4.48 -10.74 9.69
CA ILE A 159 5.49 -9.69 9.60
C ILE A 159 6.86 -10.25 10.03
N GLU A 160 6.94 -10.94 11.16
CA GLU A 160 8.17 -11.57 11.65
C GLU A 160 8.72 -12.61 10.67
N GLU A 161 7.85 -13.42 10.08
CA GLU A 161 8.23 -14.37 9.04
C GLU A 161 8.78 -13.65 7.79
N ALA A 162 8.17 -12.56 7.36
CA ALA A 162 8.68 -11.76 6.24
C ALA A 162 10.07 -11.17 6.55
N ILE A 163 10.28 -10.68 7.76
CA ILE A 163 11.58 -10.18 8.23
C ILE A 163 12.64 -11.28 8.23
N MET A 164 12.30 -12.49 8.71
CA MET A 164 13.24 -13.62 8.68
C MET A 164 13.63 -14.00 7.24
N ARG A 165 12.70 -13.99 6.31
CA ARG A 165 12.96 -14.26 4.88
C ARG A 165 13.83 -13.18 4.26
N LEU A 166 13.54 -11.90 4.53
CA LEU A 166 14.38 -10.78 4.11
C LEU A 166 15.81 -10.93 4.64
N LYS A 167 15.97 -11.24 5.93
CA LYS A 167 17.29 -11.47 6.53
C LYS A 167 18.07 -12.58 5.82
N ARG A 168 17.41 -13.71 5.50
CA ARG A 168 18.06 -14.79 4.74
C ARG A 168 18.47 -14.35 3.33
N ALA A 169 17.63 -13.57 2.66
CA ALA A 169 17.95 -13.01 1.34
C ALA A 169 19.20 -12.13 1.41
N PHE A 170 19.29 -11.20 2.36
CA PHE A 170 20.46 -10.34 2.55
C PHE A 170 21.73 -11.13 2.87
N LEU A 171 21.64 -12.16 3.72
CA LEU A 171 22.79 -13.03 4.04
C LEU A 171 23.32 -13.79 2.81
N LYS A 172 22.43 -14.20 1.91
CA LYS A 172 22.83 -14.87 0.65
C LYS A 172 23.47 -13.88 -0.34
N MET A 173 23.04 -12.63 -0.35
CA MET A 173 23.60 -11.58 -1.22
C MET A 173 24.99 -11.09 -0.78
N ARG A 174 25.42 -11.41 0.45
CA ARG A 174 26.78 -11.12 0.95
C ARG A 174 27.83 -12.16 0.52
N LYS A 175 27.39 -13.30 -0.01
CA LYS A 175 28.27 -14.36 -0.51
C LYS A 175 28.64 -14.14 -1.96
#